data_443ac3691ab2b42b33d8b61e40f66fa0
#
_entry.id   443ac3691ab2b42b33d8b61e40f66fa0
#
_cell.length_a   1.000
_cell.length_b   1.000
_cell.length_c   1.000
_cell.angle_alpha   90.00
_cell.angle_beta   90.00
_cell.angle_gamma   90.00
#
_symmetry.space_group_name_H-M   'P 1'
#
loop_
_entity.id
_entity.type
_entity.pdbx_description
1 polymer ?
#
loop_
_entity_poly.entity_id
_entity_poly.type
_entity_poly.pdbx_seq_one_letter_code
_entity_poly.pdbx_strand_id
1 'polypeptide(L)'
;MPIGGVQSWTATVGRELQRLGHEVAFWGPERPLPAGRFDAGVVANVPHTRAALARCGRVLVVSHGIIPDEGPAGERVAYTSEGVRDRWKGAGPILRQPIDLAFWTQTDAPRRFLTRFSYRRGLDFLPALAKRMGLQFRHVADLPPLDARAALRESAVVLATGRAALEAMACGAPVVICDNRKYQGPLLDPDTLGAMARNYSGRGGVVPTPANVAEAVQRAMGAGSLRSHVEAHHDARAVTQQILEAMAC
;
A
#
# COMPACT_ATOMS: atom_id res chain seq x y z
N MET A 1 0.16 -6.99 17.06
CA MET A 1 -0.64 -7.26 15.85
C MET A 1 0.16 -6.93 14.61
N PRO A 2 -0.01 -7.68 13.50
CA PRO A 2 0.60 -7.32 12.23
C PRO A 2 0.08 -5.94 11.80
N ILE A 3 1.00 -5.07 11.37
CA ILE A 3 0.65 -3.74 10.90
C ILE A 3 0.05 -3.87 9.50
N GLY A 4 -1.26 -3.71 9.39
CA GLY A 4 -1.96 -3.74 8.10
C GLY A 4 -1.74 -2.47 7.26
N GLY A 5 -2.18 -2.52 6.00
CA GLY A 5 -2.04 -1.41 5.07
C GLY A 5 -2.67 -0.10 5.56
N VAL A 6 -3.81 -0.17 6.25
CA VAL A 6 -4.51 1.00 6.81
C VAL A 6 -3.71 1.64 7.95
N GLN A 7 -3.16 0.84 8.88
CA GLN A 7 -2.34 1.34 9.98
C GLN A 7 -1.05 1.99 9.44
N SER A 8 -0.40 1.37 8.45
CA SER A 8 0.78 1.94 7.80
C SER A 8 0.47 3.23 7.06
N TRP A 9 -0.70 3.31 6.40
CA TRP A 9 -1.20 4.52 5.76
C TRP A 9 -1.35 5.64 6.80
N THR A 10 -2.10 5.38 7.86
CA THR A 10 -2.36 6.34 8.95
C THR A 10 -1.07 6.84 9.59
N ALA A 11 -0.14 5.92 9.89
CA ALA A 11 1.16 6.27 10.48
C ALA A 11 2.02 7.12 9.52
N THR A 12 1.96 6.87 8.21
CA THR A 12 2.71 7.64 7.22
C THR A 12 2.16 9.05 7.09
N VAL A 13 0.85 9.20 6.94
CA VAL A 13 0.18 10.53 6.90
C VAL A 13 0.43 11.31 8.20
N GLY A 14 0.26 10.67 9.34
CA GLY A 14 0.47 11.35 10.62
C GLY A 14 1.90 11.87 10.82
N ARG A 15 2.91 11.11 10.39
CA ARG A 15 4.31 11.57 10.42
C ARG A 15 4.55 12.76 9.48
N GLU A 16 3.95 12.73 8.28
CA GLU A 16 4.07 13.87 7.36
C GLU A 16 3.37 15.12 7.91
N LEU A 17 2.19 14.98 8.52
CA LEU A 17 1.52 16.09 9.21
C LEU A 17 2.39 16.68 10.32
N GLN A 18 3.05 15.83 11.13
CA GLN A 18 4.00 16.29 12.15
C GLN A 18 5.19 17.02 11.53
N ARG A 19 5.76 16.56 10.41
CA ARG A 19 6.83 17.25 9.67
C ARG A 19 6.39 18.63 9.14
N LEU A 20 5.10 18.77 8.83
CA LEU A 20 4.48 20.04 8.42
C LEU A 20 4.14 20.97 9.61
N GLY A 21 4.44 20.57 10.84
CA GLY A 21 4.26 21.37 12.05
C GLY A 21 2.88 21.20 12.73
N HIS A 22 2.07 20.22 12.30
CA HIS A 22 0.80 19.93 12.96
C HIS A 22 1.02 19.11 14.24
N GLU A 23 0.23 19.40 15.28
CA GLU A 23 0.08 18.50 16.41
C GLU A 23 -0.83 17.32 16.02
N VAL A 24 -0.32 16.08 16.14
CA VAL A 24 -1.01 14.89 15.68
C VAL A 24 -1.24 13.91 16.82
N ALA A 25 -2.49 13.57 17.06
CA ALA A 25 -2.89 12.50 17.95
C ALA A 25 -3.39 11.29 17.14
N PHE A 26 -2.92 10.09 17.49
CA PHE A 26 -3.37 8.85 16.87
C PHE A 26 -4.38 8.15 17.76
N TRP A 27 -5.44 7.69 17.14
CA TRP A 27 -6.47 6.88 17.77
C TRP A 27 -6.76 5.60 16.96
N GLY A 28 -7.13 4.53 17.68
CA GLY A 28 -7.46 3.24 17.08
C GLY A 28 -7.88 2.22 18.13
N PRO A 29 -8.14 0.97 17.74
CA PRO A 29 -8.67 -0.06 18.65
C PRO A 29 -7.86 -0.27 19.93
N GLU A 30 -6.54 -0.06 19.85
CA GLU A 30 -5.60 -0.27 20.97
C GLU A 30 -5.16 1.02 21.65
N ARG A 31 -5.70 2.17 21.23
CA ARG A 31 -5.37 3.48 21.78
C ARG A 31 -6.66 4.18 22.17
N PRO A 32 -6.78 4.73 23.40
CA PRO A 32 -7.95 5.47 23.80
C PRO A 32 -8.13 6.70 22.90
N LEU A 33 -9.38 7.10 22.72
CA LEU A 33 -9.68 8.36 22.05
C LEU A 33 -9.02 9.50 22.85
N PRO A 34 -8.18 10.33 22.23
CA PRO A 34 -7.52 11.43 22.93
C PRO A 34 -8.52 12.38 23.56
N ALA A 35 -8.17 12.95 24.72
CA ALA A 35 -8.98 13.98 25.36
C ALA A 35 -8.95 15.29 24.54
N GLY A 36 -10.00 16.12 24.67
CA GLY A 36 -10.06 17.43 24.02
C GLY A 36 -10.80 17.43 22.67
N ARG A 37 -10.71 18.55 21.99
CA ARG A 37 -11.24 18.79 20.64
C ARG A 37 -10.08 19.04 19.69
N PHE A 38 -10.28 18.69 18.44
CA PHE A 38 -9.31 18.83 17.36
C PHE A 38 -9.91 19.68 16.23
N ASP A 39 -9.09 20.43 15.53
CA ASP A 39 -9.54 21.22 14.38
C ASP A 39 -9.99 20.31 13.24
N ALA A 40 -9.30 19.17 13.05
CA ALA A 40 -9.61 18.21 12.00
C ALA A 40 -9.31 16.77 12.42
N GLY A 41 -9.99 15.82 11.76
CA GLY A 41 -9.74 14.38 11.88
C GLY A 41 -9.68 13.70 10.51
N VAL A 42 -8.73 12.80 10.35
CA VAL A 42 -8.67 11.90 9.20
C VAL A 42 -8.97 10.49 9.67
N VAL A 43 -10.00 9.88 9.11
CA VAL A 43 -10.53 8.58 9.55
C VAL A 43 -10.40 7.57 8.43
N ALA A 44 -9.78 6.44 8.73
CA ALA A 44 -9.50 5.40 7.75
C ALA A 44 -10.51 4.24 7.74
N ASN A 45 -11.48 4.21 8.66
CA ASN A 45 -12.49 3.15 8.75
C ASN A 45 -13.81 3.65 9.35
N VAL A 46 -14.92 3.13 8.86
CA VAL A 46 -16.30 3.50 9.27
C VAL A 46 -16.53 3.46 10.78
N PRO A 47 -16.12 2.41 11.54
CA PRO A 47 -16.41 2.32 12.96
C PRO A 47 -15.91 3.51 13.81
N HIS A 48 -14.88 4.21 13.32
CA HIS A 48 -14.28 5.34 14.04
C HIS A 48 -14.84 6.71 13.66
N THR A 49 -15.63 6.78 12.58
CA THR A 49 -16.13 8.05 12.02
C THR A 49 -17.00 8.80 13.02
N ARG A 50 -17.96 8.12 13.69
CA ARG A 50 -18.87 8.76 14.65
C ARG A 50 -18.13 9.41 15.84
N ALA A 51 -17.10 8.73 16.35
CA ALA A 51 -16.32 9.25 17.47
C ALA A 51 -15.43 10.43 17.03
N ALA A 52 -14.89 10.40 15.80
CA ALA A 52 -14.15 11.52 15.24
C ALA A 52 -15.05 12.75 15.03
N LEU A 53 -16.26 12.57 14.49
CA LEU A 53 -17.25 13.67 14.32
C LEU A 53 -17.61 14.35 15.64
N ALA A 54 -17.61 13.62 16.75
CA ALA A 54 -17.90 14.18 18.07
C ALA A 54 -16.74 15.02 18.65
N ARG A 55 -15.52 14.91 18.12
CA ARG A 55 -14.30 15.51 18.67
C ARG A 55 -13.60 16.48 17.73
N CYS A 56 -13.83 16.36 16.42
CA CYS A 56 -13.15 17.17 15.41
C CYS A 56 -14.10 18.19 14.79
N GLY A 57 -13.59 19.38 14.50
CA GLY A 57 -14.35 20.41 13.80
C GLY A 57 -14.64 20.04 12.34
N ARG A 58 -13.70 19.31 11.71
CA ARG A 58 -13.82 18.77 10.35
C ARG A 58 -13.36 17.32 10.32
N VAL A 59 -14.03 16.46 9.56
CA VAL A 59 -13.65 15.05 9.42
C VAL A 59 -13.62 14.66 7.96
N LEU A 60 -12.48 14.14 7.52
CA LEU A 60 -12.31 13.47 6.21
C LEU A 60 -12.25 11.96 6.43
N VAL A 61 -13.17 11.24 5.81
CA VAL A 61 -13.15 9.77 5.81
C VAL A 61 -12.45 9.29 4.53
N VAL A 62 -11.44 8.45 4.70
CA VAL A 62 -10.72 7.84 3.58
C VAL A 62 -11.14 6.38 3.46
N SER A 63 -11.85 6.05 2.39
CA SER A 63 -12.25 4.68 2.08
C SER A 63 -11.08 3.91 1.46
N HIS A 64 -10.65 2.85 2.14
CA HIS A 64 -9.48 2.06 1.76
C HIS A 64 -9.80 0.81 0.94
N GLY A 65 -11.00 0.31 1.03
CA GLY A 65 -11.34 -0.97 0.43
C GLY A 65 -12.80 -1.10 0.02
N ILE A 66 -13.22 -2.34 -0.21
CA ILE A 66 -14.54 -2.68 -0.76
C ILE A 66 -15.43 -3.44 0.22
N ILE A 67 -14.95 -3.68 1.43
CA ILE A 67 -15.75 -4.27 2.51
C ILE A 67 -16.44 -3.16 3.30
N PRO A 68 -17.59 -3.45 3.97
CA PRO A 68 -18.38 -2.41 4.63
C PRO A 68 -17.59 -1.56 5.64
N ASP A 69 -16.71 -2.16 6.43
CA ASP A 69 -15.92 -1.45 7.45
C ASP A 69 -14.85 -0.50 6.85
N GLU A 70 -14.52 -0.67 5.57
CA GLU A 70 -13.58 0.17 4.83
C GLU A 70 -14.28 1.12 3.85
N GLY A 71 -15.62 1.12 3.86
CA GLY A 71 -16.45 1.92 2.98
C GLY A 71 -16.49 3.41 3.34
N PRO A 72 -17.26 4.18 2.58
CA PRO A 72 -17.48 5.59 2.87
C PRO A 72 -18.44 5.77 4.05
N ALA A 73 -18.19 6.81 4.86
CA ALA A 73 -19.09 7.25 5.93
C ALA A 73 -18.94 8.74 6.13
N GLY A 74 -20.05 9.44 6.42
CA GLY A 74 -20.06 10.89 6.62
C GLY A 74 -20.14 11.70 5.33
N GLU A 75 -19.96 13.02 5.44
CA GLU A 75 -20.21 13.98 4.35
C GLU A 75 -18.98 14.18 3.47
N ARG A 76 -17.77 14.15 4.05
CA ARG A 76 -16.51 14.32 3.32
C ARG A 76 -15.80 13.00 3.19
N VAL A 77 -15.81 12.45 1.99
CA VAL A 77 -15.23 11.14 1.69
C VAL A 77 -14.23 11.25 0.55
N ALA A 78 -13.06 10.63 0.76
CA ALA A 78 -12.07 10.37 -0.27
C ALA A 78 -11.85 8.87 -0.45
N TYR A 79 -11.22 8.48 -1.54
CA TYR A 79 -11.02 7.08 -1.92
C TYR A 79 -9.55 6.83 -2.25
N THR A 80 -9.04 5.66 -1.92
CA THR A 80 -7.63 5.33 -2.20
C THR A 80 -7.35 4.94 -3.64
N SER A 81 -8.39 4.68 -4.44
CA SER A 81 -8.28 4.41 -5.88
C SER A 81 -9.62 4.55 -6.59
N GLU A 82 -9.57 4.63 -7.91
CA GLU A 82 -10.76 4.64 -8.77
C GLU A 82 -11.62 3.40 -8.52
N GLY A 83 -11.01 2.22 -8.47
CA GLY A 83 -11.75 0.98 -8.23
C GLY A 83 -12.42 0.89 -6.86
N VAL A 84 -11.91 1.60 -5.84
CA VAL A 84 -12.60 1.75 -4.55
C VAL A 84 -13.74 2.74 -4.69
N ARG A 85 -13.53 3.90 -5.31
CA ARG A 85 -14.56 4.92 -5.56
C ARG A 85 -15.74 4.36 -6.36
N ASP A 86 -15.44 3.66 -7.46
CA ASP A 86 -16.44 3.08 -8.34
C ASP A 86 -17.28 1.99 -7.64
N ARG A 87 -16.63 1.20 -6.78
CA ARG A 87 -17.35 0.20 -5.95
C ARG A 87 -18.43 0.84 -5.09
N TRP A 88 -18.16 2.00 -4.54
CA TRP A 88 -19.08 2.72 -3.65
C TRP A 88 -19.92 3.78 -4.40
N LYS A 89 -19.77 3.92 -5.73
CA LYS A 89 -20.44 4.93 -6.55
C LYS A 89 -20.25 6.34 -5.99
N GLY A 90 -19.06 6.61 -5.47
CA GLY A 90 -18.73 7.88 -4.82
C GLY A 90 -18.24 8.94 -5.81
N ALA A 91 -18.25 10.19 -5.38
CA ALA A 91 -17.79 11.34 -6.18
C ALA A 91 -16.57 12.06 -5.57
N GLY A 92 -16.09 11.63 -4.39
CA GLY A 92 -14.98 12.26 -3.69
C GLY A 92 -13.63 12.09 -4.40
N PRO A 93 -12.60 12.85 -3.98
CA PRO A 93 -11.27 12.80 -4.56
C PRO A 93 -10.59 11.46 -4.34
N ILE A 94 -9.59 11.17 -5.18
CA ILE A 94 -8.69 10.04 -5.00
C ILE A 94 -7.46 10.50 -4.22
N LEU A 95 -7.25 9.90 -3.05
CA LEU A 95 -6.07 10.08 -2.21
C LEU A 95 -5.27 8.78 -2.22
N ARG A 96 -4.17 8.75 -2.96
CA ARG A 96 -3.37 7.55 -3.17
C ARG A 96 -2.76 7.01 -1.87
N GLN A 97 -2.22 5.80 -1.91
CA GLN A 97 -1.44 5.22 -0.82
C GLN A 97 -0.13 6.01 -0.64
N PRO A 98 0.11 6.69 0.49
CA PRO A 98 1.33 7.44 0.70
C PRO A 98 2.50 6.52 1.02
N ILE A 99 3.64 6.73 0.38
CA ILE A 99 4.89 6.00 0.61
C ILE A 99 5.96 6.98 1.07
N ASP A 100 6.56 6.71 2.22
CA ASP A 100 7.70 7.46 2.75
C ASP A 100 8.96 7.12 1.93
N LEU A 101 9.24 7.92 0.90
CA LEU A 101 10.35 7.72 -0.03
C LEU A 101 11.72 7.96 0.61
N ALA A 102 11.78 8.68 1.72
CA ALA A 102 13.01 8.84 2.50
C ALA A 102 13.33 7.58 3.31
N PHE A 103 12.29 6.83 3.68
CA PHE A 103 12.45 5.53 4.34
C PHE A 103 12.64 4.40 3.33
N TRP A 104 11.76 4.24 2.34
CA TRP A 104 11.82 3.19 1.32
C TRP A 104 12.76 3.59 0.19
N THR A 105 14.06 3.29 0.34
CA THR A 105 15.11 3.72 -0.58
C THR A 105 15.68 2.56 -1.38
N GLN A 106 16.14 2.84 -2.59
CA GLN A 106 16.88 1.90 -3.44
C GLN A 106 18.27 1.59 -2.87
N THR A 107 18.90 0.55 -3.41
CA THR A 107 20.27 0.15 -3.15
C THR A 107 20.87 -0.47 -4.41
N ASP A 108 22.19 -0.41 -4.51
CA ASP A 108 22.98 -1.13 -5.51
C ASP A 108 23.38 -2.54 -5.04
N ALA A 109 22.89 -2.98 -3.88
CA ALA A 109 23.18 -4.32 -3.35
C ALA A 109 22.71 -5.41 -4.33
N PRO A 110 23.43 -6.53 -4.42
CA PRO A 110 23.04 -7.65 -5.26
C PRO A 110 21.66 -8.19 -4.90
N ARG A 111 20.80 -8.37 -5.91
CA ARG A 111 19.44 -8.87 -5.76
C ARG A 111 19.42 -10.38 -6.01
N ARG A 112 19.15 -11.16 -4.95
CA ARG A 112 19.29 -12.62 -4.96
C ARG A 112 18.00 -13.37 -4.65
N PHE A 113 16.95 -12.66 -4.22
CA PHE A 113 15.77 -13.31 -3.67
C PHE A 113 14.55 -13.17 -4.59
N LEU A 114 13.83 -14.28 -4.76
CA LEU A 114 12.41 -14.24 -5.06
C LEU A 114 11.68 -14.04 -3.73
N THR A 115 11.15 -12.86 -3.52
CA THR A 115 10.52 -12.49 -2.26
C THR A 115 9.00 -12.51 -2.39
N ARG A 116 8.33 -13.21 -1.52
CA ARG A 116 6.90 -13.05 -1.29
C ARG A 116 6.68 -12.09 -0.13
N PHE A 117 6.05 -10.96 -0.40
CA PHE A 117 5.71 -9.98 0.63
C PHE A 117 4.20 -10.04 0.91
N SER A 118 3.80 -10.86 1.87
CA SER A 118 2.40 -11.05 2.23
C SER A 118 2.29 -11.74 3.59
N TYR A 119 1.35 -11.33 4.42
CA TYR A 119 0.99 -12.03 5.65
C TYR A 119 0.18 -13.33 5.38
N ARG A 120 -0.28 -13.57 4.15
CA ARG A 120 -1.05 -14.74 3.80
C ARG A 120 -0.14 -15.93 3.49
N ARG A 121 -0.57 -17.12 3.85
CA ARG A 121 0.08 -18.39 3.46
C ARG A 121 -0.39 -18.85 2.06
N GLY A 122 0.17 -19.93 1.55
CA GLY A 122 -0.12 -20.52 0.22
C GLY A 122 0.95 -20.12 -0.81
N LEU A 123 0.81 -20.58 -2.05
CA LEU A 123 1.83 -20.55 -3.10
C LEU A 123 3.07 -21.37 -2.72
N ASP A 124 2.86 -22.58 -2.23
CA ASP A 124 3.90 -23.46 -1.70
C ASP A 124 4.91 -23.94 -2.76
N PHE A 125 4.62 -23.67 -4.02
CA PHE A 125 5.53 -23.92 -5.15
C PHE A 125 6.65 -22.87 -5.28
N LEU A 126 6.56 -21.73 -4.62
CA LEU A 126 7.52 -20.61 -4.77
C LEU A 126 8.97 -20.96 -4.40
N PRO A 127 9.25 -21.73 -3.33
CA PRO A 127 10.63 -22.13 -3.03
C PRO A 127 11.26 -22.96 -4.18
N ALA A 128 10.50 -23.89 -4.73
CA ALA A 128 10.96 -24.72 -5.86
C ALA A 128 11.12 -23.87 -7.14
N LEU A 129 10.24 -22.90 -7.37
CA LEU A 129 10.36 -21.96 -8.48
C LEU A 129 11.62 -21.10 -8.34
N ALA A 130 11.87 -20.50 -7.19
CA ALA A 130 13.07 -19.70 -6.94
C ALA A 130 14.34 -20.50 -7.24
N LYS A 131 14.44 -21.74 -6.73
CA LYS A 131 15.58 -22.63 -6.97
C LYS A 131 15.82 -22.88 -8.47
N ARG A 132 14.75 -23.14 -9.25
CA ARG A 132 14.85 -23.34 -10.71
C ARG A 132 15.36 -22.10 -11.46
N MET A 133 15.11 -20.92 -10.89
CA MET A 133 15.53 -19.62 -11.46
C MET A 133 16.89 -19.14 -10.94
N GLY A 134 17.60 -19.96 -10.16
CA GLY A 134 18.88 -19.56 -9.54
C GLY A 134 18.74 -18.53 -8.43
N LEU A 135 17.55 -18.37 -7.87
CA LEU A 135 17.25 -17.43 -6.79
C LEU A 135 17.05 -18.16 -5.45
N GLN A 136 17.26 -17.44 -4.36
CA GLN A 136 16.83 -17.87 -3.04
C GLN A 136 15.38 -17.45 -2.82
N PHE A 137 14.62 -18.23 -2.06
CA PHE A 137 13.27 -17.86 -1.66
C PHE A 137 13.24 -17.17 -0.31
N ARG A 138 12.46 -16.08 -0.21
CA ARG A 138 12.20 -15.37 1.05
C ARG A 138 10.71 -15.08 1.20
N HIS A 139 10.18 -15.33 2.37
CA HIS A 139 8.83 -14.88 2.74
C HIS A 139 8.95 -13.75 3.77
N VAL A 140 8.40 -12.60 3.44
CA VAL A 140 8.32 -11.41 4.29
C VAL A 140 6.89 -11.29 4.79
N ALA A 141 6.70 -11.52 6.08
CA ALA A 141 5.45 -11.32 6.79
C ALA A 141 5.79 -10.84 8.20
N ASP A 142 5.03 -9.88 8.69
CA ASP A 142 5.10 -9.38 10.08
C ASP A 142 6.52 -8.93 10.54
N LEU A 143 7.35 -8.53 9.59
CA LEU A 143 8.68 -8.00 9.90
C LEU A 143 8.61 -6.53 10.33
N PRO A 144 9.51 -6.11 11.24
CA PRO A 144 9.73 -4.70 11.50
C PRO A 144 10.05 -3.94 10.20
N PRO A 145 9.65 -2.66 10.07
CA PRO A 145 9.82 -1.92 8.82
C PRO A 145 11.27 -1.87 8.29
N LEU A 146 12.27 -1.80 9.17
CA LEU A 146 13.68 -1.81 8.79
C LEU A 146 14.08 -3.13 8.14
N ASP A 147 13.67 -4.25 8.72
CA ASP A 147 13.97 -5.59 8.22
C ASP A 147 13.22 -5.87 6.90
N ALA A 148 11.96 -5.43 6.81
CA ALA A 148 11.19 -5.49 5.57
C ALA A 148 11.87 -4.70 4.44
N ARG A 149 12.34 -3.47 4.73
CA ARG A 149 13.09 -2.65 3.78
C ARG A 149 14.38 -3.35 3.33
N ALA A 150 15.17 -3.90 4.26
CA ALA A 150 16.39 -4.63 3.93
C ALA A 150 16.09 -5.82 3.01
N ALA A 151 15.06 -6.61 3.35
CA ALA A 151 14.64 -7.74 2.53
C ALA A 151 14.20 -7.32 1.11
N LEU A 152 13.45 -6.24 0.97
CA LEU A 152 12.99 -5.75 -0.35
C LEU A 152 14.14 -5.26 -1.22
N ARG A 153 15.15 -4.60 -0.63
CA ARG A 153 16.34 -4.12 -1.36
C ARG A 153 17.17 -5.24 -1.99
N GLU A 154 17.20 -6.41 -1.37
CA GLU A 154 17.90 -7.61 -1.87
C GLU A 154 17.04 -8.47 -2.81
N SER A 155 15.80 -8.07 -3.08
CA SER A 155 14.87 -8.86 -3.89
C SER A 155 15.12 -8.65 -5.38
N ALA A 156 15.34 -9.74 -6.12
CA ALA A 156 15.37 -9.75 -7.57
C ALA A 156 13.97 -9.54 -8.16
N VAL A 157 12.97 -10.14 -7.52
CA VAL A 157 11.55 -9.93 -7.83
C VAL A 157 10.73 -10.07 -6.55
N VAL A 158 9.70 -9.24 -6.39
CA VAL A 158 8.77 -9.29 -5.27
C VAL A 158 7.37 -9.68 -5.76
N LEU A 159 6.79 -10.72 -5.18
CA LEU A 159 5.37 -11.03 -5.33
C LEU A 159 4.61 -10.32 -4.22
N ALA A 160 3.79 -9.35 -4.55
CA ALA A 160 3.07 -8.53 -3.59
C ALA A 160 1.77 -7.95 -4.17
N THR A 161 0.92 -7.40 -3.29
CA THR A 161 -0.28 -6.65 -3.66
C THR A 161 -0.44 -5.42 -2.75
N GLY A 162 -1.17 -4.42 -3.24
CA GLY A 162 -1.49 -3.21 -2.47
C GLY A 162 -0.23 -2.45 -2.03
N ARG A 163 -0.20 -2.02 -0.78
CA ARG A 163 0.89 -1.22 -0.22
C ARG A 163 2.25 -1.93 -0.29
N ALA A 164 2.30 -3.24 -0.07
CA ALA A 164 3.54 -4.01 -0.16
C ALA A 164 4.19 -3.96 -1.57
N ALA A 165 3.36 -3.90 -2.62
CA ALA A 165 3.85 -3.70 -3.98
C ALA A 165 4.50 -2.31 -4.15
N LEU A 166 3.89 -1.26 -3.59
CA LEU A 166 4.42 0.10 -3.62
C LEU A 166 5.74 0.23 -2.85
N GLU A 167 5.84 -0.37 -1.67
CA GLU A 167 7.06 -0.40 -0.87
C GLU A 167 8.20 -1.13 -1.58
N ALA A 168 7.88 -2.22 -2.30
CA ALA A 168 8.84 -2.92 -3.14
C ALA A 168 9.32 -2.06 -4.32
N MET A 169 8.40 -1.40 -5.05
CA MET A 169 8.75 -0.48 -6.13
C MET A 169 9.58 0.70 -5.62
N ALA A 170 9.27 1.27 -4.45
CA ALA A 170 10.03 2.33 -3.83
C ALA A 170 11.47 1.90 -3.50
N CYS A 171 11.68 0.64 -3.12
CA CYS A 171 12.99 0.01 -2.98
C CYS A 171 13.65 -0.35 -4.31
N GLY A 172 13.02 -0.04 -5.44
CA GLY A 172 13.48 -0.35 -6.79
C GLY A 172 13.37 -1.82 -7.17
N ALA A 173 12.68 -2.65 -6.40
CA ALA A 173 12.49 -4.06 -6.74
C ALA A 173 11.40 -4.22 -7.81
N PRO A 174 11.63 -5.05 -8.85
CA PRO A 174 10.59 -5.46 -9.77
C PRO A 174 9.46 -6.18 -9.04
N VAL A 175 8.21 -5.95 -9.47
CA VAL A 175 7.02 -6.48 -8.79
C VAL A 175 6.17 -7.32 -9.71
N VAL A 176 5.69 -8.44 -9.19
CA VAL A 176 4.60 -9.24 -9.76
C VAL A 176 3.38 -9.08 -8.86
N ILE A 177 2.27 -8.59 -9.40
CA ILE A 177 1.01 -8.48 -8.66
C ILE A 177 0.43 -9.88 -8.48
N CYS A 178 0.68 -10.44 -7.32
CA CYS A 178 0.30 -11.80 -6.97
C CYS A 178 0.12 -11.98 -5.47
N ASP A 179 -0.99 -12.58 -5.09
CA ASP A 179 -1.18 -13.20 -3.77
C ASP A 179 -1.78 -14.61 -3.98
N ASN A 180 -2.08 -15.33 -2.90
CA ASN A 180 -2.63 -16.68 -2.97
C ASN A 180 -4.05 -16.76 -3.58
N ARG A 181 -4.69 -15.66 -3.85
CA ARG A 181 -6.07 -15.59 -4.40
C ARG A 181 -6.08 -15.17 -5.86
N LYS A 182 -5.22 -14.21 -6.23
CA LYS A 182 -5.27 -13.52 -7.52
C LYS A 182 -3.87 -13.20 -8.03
N TYR A 183 -3.74 -13.24 -9.35
CA TYR A 183 -2.56 -12.95 -10.11
C TYR A 183 -2.91 -12.05 -11.30
N GLN A 184 -2.16 -10.99 -11.52
CA GLN A 184 -2.32 -10.10 -12.68
C GLN A 184 -1.07 -9.99 -13.55
N GLY A 185 0.03 -10.58 -13.13
CA GLY A 185 1.28 -10.54 -13.89
C GLY A 185 2.31 -9.56 -13.35
N PRO A 186 3.40 -9.39 -14.08
CA PRO A 186 4.43 -8.44 -13.73
C PRO A 186 3.90 -7.01 -13.89
N LEU A 187 4.32 -6.11 -13.01
CA LEU A 187 4.18 -4.68 -13.25
C LEU A 187 5.29 -4.25 -14.21
N LEU A 188 4.87 -3.76 -15.35
CA LEU A 188 5.74 -3.19 -16.37
C LEU A 188 5.20 -1.79 -16.70
N ASP A 189 6.05 -0.88 -17.07
CA ASP A 189 5.61 0.34 -17.71
C ASP A 189 5.11 -0.02 -19.14
N PRO A 190 3.88 0.34 -19.57
CA PRO A 190 2.93 1.31 -19.00
C PRO A 190 1.80 0.73 -18.13
N ASP A 191 1.81 -0.55 -17.74
CA ASP A 191 0.71 -1.22 -17.05
C ASP A 191 0.43 -0.70 -15.62
N THR A 192 1.34 0.10 -15.08
CA THR A 192 1.27 0.65 -13.71
C THR A 192 0.03 1.48 -13.43
N LEU A 193 -0.44 2.27 -14.39
CA LEU A 193 -1.66 3.09 -14.22
C LEU A 193 -2.91 2.23 -14.05
N GLY A 194 -3.04 1.15 -14.80
CA GLY A 194 -4.14 0.21 -14.64
C GLY A 194 -4.10 -0.53 -13.30
N ALA A 195 -2.92 -0.88 -12.81
CA ALA A 195 -2.74 -1.46 -11.49
C ALA A 195 -3.06 -0.46 -10.37
N MET A 196 -2.65 0.79 -10.52
CA MET A 196 -2.92 1.89 -9.60
C MET A 196 -4.44 2.14 -9.45
N ALA A 197 -5.18 2.15 -10.56
CA ALA A 197 -6.64 2.31 -10.54
C ALA A 197 -7.32 1.21 -9.70
N ARG A 198 -6.75 0.02 -9.64
CA ARG A 198 -7.21 -1.11 -8.83
C ARG A 198 -6.51 -1.24 -7.47
N ASN A 199 -5.77 -0.22 -7.05
CA ASN A 199 -5.00 -0.19 -5.81
C ASN A 199 -4.01 -1.39 -5.69
N TYR A 200 -3.42 -1.80 -6.80
CA TYR A 200 -2.48 -2.94 -6.89
C TYR A 200 -3.02 -4.24 -6.25
N SER A 201 -4.33 -4.43 -6.23
CA SER A 201 -4.98 -5.47 -5.44
C SER A 201 -5.04 -6.84 -6.09
N GLY A 202 -4.61 -6.98 -7.33
CA GLY A 202 -4.77 -8.19 -8.11
C GLY A 202 -6.21 -8.47 -8.56
N ARG A 203 -7.17 -7.60 -8.28
CA ARG A 203 -8.58 -7.78 -8.67
C ARG A 203 -8.72 -7.89 -10.18
N GLY A 204 -9.65 -8.76 -10.62
CA GLY A 204 -9.84 -9.06 -12.05
C GLY A 204 -8.79 -10.01 -12.62
N GLY A 205 -7.79 -10.41 -11.83
CA GLY A 205 -6.79 -11.40 -12.24
C GLY A 205 -7.28 -12.84 -12.11
N VAL A 206 -6.45 -13.76 -12.56
CA VAL A 206 -6.67 -15.22 -12.51
C VAL A 206 -6.08 -15.84 -11.23
N VAL A 207 -6.31 -17.12 -11.04
CA VAL A 207 -5.66 -17.90 -9.96
C VAL A 207 -4.17 -18.06 -10.31
N PRO A 208 -3.24 -17.81 -9.36
CA PRO A 208 -1.83 -18.04 -9.59
C PRO A 208 -1.51 -19.54 -9.74
N THR A 209 -0.72 -19.86 -10.76
CA THR A 209 -0.21 -21.20 -11.03
C THR A 209 1.32 -21.15 -11.11
N PRO A 210 2.01 -22.30 -10.93
CA PRO A 210 3.46 -22.33 -11.12
C PRO A 210 3.92 -21.81 -12.50
N ALA A 211 3.14 -22.06 -13.56
CA ALA A 211 3.47 -21.65 -14.91
C ALA A 211 3.36 -20.14 -15.11
N ASN A 212 2.17 -19.56 -14.81
CA ASN A 212 1.97 -18.12 -15.03
C ASN A 212 2.83 -17.24 -14.10
N VAL A 213 3.10 -17.70 -12.87
CA VAL A 213 3.99 -16.98 -11.95
C VAL A 213 5.45 -17.07 -12.41
N ALA A 214 5.90 -18.24 -12.95
CA ALA A 214 7.25 -18.38 -13.49
C ALA A 214 7.49 -17.41 -14.64
N GLU A 215 6.59 -17.37 -15.62
CA GLU A 215 6.67 -16.44 -16.76
C GLU A 215 6.71 -14.99 -16.28
N ALA A 216 5.85 -14.62 -15.34
CA ALA A 216 5.81 -13.25 -14.79
C ALA A 216 7.11 -12.87 -14.08
N VAL A 217 7.68 -13.78 -13.30
CA VAL A 217 8.96 -13.54 -12.61
C VAL A 217 10.08 -13.32 -13.63
N GLN A 218 10.15 -14.13 -14.68
CA GLN A 218 11.13 -13.96 -15.76
C GLN A 218 11.00 -12.58 -16.44
N ARG A 219 9.78 -12.18 -16.79
CA ARG A 219 9.52 -10.87 -17.39
C ARG A 219 9.87 -9.72 -16.44
N ALA A 220 9.52 -9.84 -15.15
CA ALA A 220 9.84 -8.86 -14.16
C ALA A 220 11.35 -8.70 -13.91
N MET A 221 12.13 -9.78 -13.97
CA MET A 221 13.60 -9.71 -13.83
C MET A 221 14.27 -8.86 -14.91
N GLY A 222 13.68 -8.77 -16.10
CA GLY A 222 14.15 -7.91 -17.19
C GLY A 222 13.60 -6.47 -17.14
N ALA A 223 12.70 -6.17 -16.20
CA ALA A 223 12.10 -4.86 -16.09
C ALA A 223 13.01 -3.88 -15.35
N GLY A 224 12.91 -2.60 -15.71
CA GLY A 224 13.52 -1.50 -14.97
C GLY A 224 12.83 -1.23 -13.61
N SER A 225 13.44 -0.35 -12.84
CA SER A 225 12.84 0.13 -11.58
C SER A 225 11.58 0.97 -11.86
N LEU A 226 10.52 0.70 -11.11
CA LEU A 226 9.28 1.49 -11.12
C LEU A 226 9.23 2.52 -9.99
N ARG A 227 10.37 2.88 -9.41
CA ARG A 227 10.44 3.88 -8.34
C ARG A 227 9.89 5.24 -8.79
N SER A 228 10.18 5.68 -10.01
CA SER A 228 9.67 6.94 -10.57
C SER A 228 8.14 7.01 -10.58
N HIS A 229 7.46 5.89 -10.81
CA HIS A 229 6.01 5.80 -10.69
C HIS A 229 5.53 6.06 -9.25
N VAL A 230 6.23 5.50 -8.24
CA VAL A 230 5.91 5.75 -6.83
C VAL A 230 6.18 7.20 -6.45
N GLU A 231 7.27 7.78 -6.93
CA GLU A 231 7.61 9.20 -6.74
C GLU A 231 6.54 10.13 -7.32
N ALA A 232 6.06 9.84 -8.51
CA ALA A 232 5.06 10.66 -9.20
C ALA A 232 3.66 10.59 -8.57
N HIS A 233 3.27 9.46 -8.00
CA HIS A 233 1.86 9.21 -7.63
C HIS A 233 1.64 8.87 -6.16
N HIS A 234 2.69 8.52 -5.41
CA HIS A 234 2.58 7.95 -4.07
C HIS A 234 3.51 8.61 -3.04
N ASP A 235 4.18 9.70 -3.39
CA ASP A 235 4.99 10.46 -2.44
C ASP A 235 4.15 10.88 -1.24
N ALA A 236 4.60 10.52 -0.03
CA ALA A 236 3.84 10.75 1.19
C ALA A 236 3.57 12.23 1.44
N ARG A 237 4.52 13.10 1.09
CA ARG A 237 4.36 14.55 1.24
C ARG A 237 3.29 15.10 0.30
N ALA A 238 3.33 14.69 -0.97
CA ALA A 238 2.34 15.13 -1.96
C ALA A 238 0.93 14.63 -1.62
N VAL A 239 0.79 13.36 -1.22
CA VAL A 239 -0.51 12.81 -0.79
C VAL A 239 -1.02 13.49 0.48
N THR A 240 -0.15 13.80 1.45
CA THR A 240 -0.57 14.50 2.67
C THR A 240 -1.04 15.93 2.37
N GLN A 241 -0.40 16.61 1.43
CA GLN A 241 -0.85 17.93 0.97
C GLN A 241 -2.26 17.85 0.35
N GLN A 242 -2.53 16.84 -0.49
CA GLN A 242 -3.87 16.61 -1.05
C GLN A 242 -4.92 16.32 0.04
N ILE A 243 -4.54 15.64 1.13
CA ILE A 243 -5.41 15.44 2.30
C ILE A 243 -5.77 16.77 2.96
N LEU A 244 -4.79 17.66 3.16
CA LEU A 244 -5.03 19.00 3.73
C LEU A 244 -5.96 19.81 2.83
N GLU A 245 -5.76 19.80 1.52
CA GLU A 245 -6.63 20.47 0.55
C GLU A 245 -8.06 19.90 0.60
N ALA A 246 -8.23 18.57 0.63
CA ALA A 246 -9.53 17.93 0.73
C ALA A 246 -10.26 18.24 2.08
N MET A 247 -9.52 18.58 3.14
CA MET A 247 -10.10 19.02 4.41
C MET A 247 -10.45 20.51 4.43
N ALA A 248 -9.82 21.33 3.59
CA ALA A 248 -10.06 22.77 3.52
C ALA A 248 -11.36 23.12 2.76
N CYS A 249 -11.74 22.33 1.76
CA CYS A 249 -13.00 22.44 1.01
C CYS A 249 -14.18 21.96 1.84
#